data_7b9c3d55f285df94d531bb1a87a7e617
#
_entry.id   7b9c3d55f285df94d531bb1a87a7e617
#
_cell.length_a   1.000
_cell.length_b   1.000
_cell.length_c   1.000
_cell.angle_alpha   90.00
_cell.angle_beta   90.00
_cell.angle_gamma   90.00
#
_symmetry.space_group_name_H-M   'P 1'
#
loop_
_entity.id
_entity.type
_entity.pdbx_description
1 polymer ?
#
loop_
_entity_poly.entity_id
_entity_poly.type
_entity_poly.pdbx_seq_one_letter_code
_entity_poly.pdbx_strand_id
1 'polypeptide(L)'
;NELLAKTFIDIPMHSERGVRVKIKKNDEEYKYISISQTEKVIRRIFNNNSWEDGGRFYGGWWQRIPSHERQHIYFFNMPSSEIDYSGLHIKLLYLQYGHDLKEDPYTIPGIEQSEMNRRIIKLCMLNLVNAKDENLALKAIQNEINFDADLYDYFKKNKIKLKKFTPLIKKHHELIKNSF
;
A
#
# COMPACT_ATOMS: atom_id res chain seq x y z
N ASN A 1 -19.01 14.72 1.23
CA ASN A 1 -19.87 13.89 2.11
C ASN A 1 -21.35 13.91 1.72
N GLU A 2 -21.80 14.97 1.03
CA GLU A 2 -23.20 15.08 0.58
C GLU A 2 -23.61 13.91 -0.35
N LEU A 3 -22.74 13.57 -1.30
CA LEU A 3 -22.96 12.41 -2.18
C LEU A 3 -22.99 11.10 -1.38
N LEU A 4 -22.04 10.89 -0.46
CA LEU A 4 -21.98 9.70 0.39
C LEU A 4 -23.22 9.55 1.28
N ALA A 5 -23.77 10.65 1.79
CA ALA A 5 -25.00 10.61 2.57
C ALA A 5 -26.20 10.04 1.77
N LYS A 6 -26.23 10.29 0.47
CA LYS A 6 -27.29 9.81 -0.46
C LYS A 6 -27.01 8.43 -1.05
N THR A 7 -25.76 7.91 -0.90
CA THR A 7 -25.34 6.63 -1.46
C THR A 7 -25.56 5.51 -0.45
N PHE A 8 -26.29 4.47 -0.84
CA PHE A 8 -26.40 3.25 -0.03
C PHE A 8 -25.19 2.34 -0.29
N ILE A 9 -24.42 2.04 0.76
CA ILE A 9 -23.22 1.21 0.69
C ILE A 9 -23.36 0.10 1.73
N ASP A 10 -23.29 -1.17 1.31
CA ASP A 10 -23.53 -2.32 2.17
C ASP A 10 -22.71 -3.55 1.79
N ILE A 11 -22.67 -4.56 2.65
CA ILE A 11 -22.19 -5.92 2.39
C ILE A 11 -23.30 -6.91 2.74
N PRO A 12 -24.13 -7.32 1.77
CA PRO A 12 -25.34 -8.12 2.03
C PRO A 12 -25.07 -9.49 2.65
N MET A 13 -23.89 -10.05 2.49
CA MET A 13 -23.54 -11.39 3.00
C MET A 13 -23.25 -11.41 4.52
N HIS A 14 -23.05 -10.25 5.12
CA HIS A 14 -22.83 -10.14 6.56
C HIS A 14 -24.11 -9.71 7.25
N SER A 15 -24.82 -10.67 7.84
CA SER A 15 -26.03 -10.42 8.60
C SER A 15 -25.77 -9.42 9.72
N GLU A 16 -26.65 -8.45 9.82
CA GLU A 16 -26.94 -7.66 11.02
C GLU A 16 -25.84 -6.74 11.59
N ARG A 17 -25.03 -6.04 10.81
CA ARG A 17 -24.31 -4.83 11.28
C ARG A 17 -22.79 -4.89 11.45
N GLY A 18 -22.10 -5.90 10.96
CA GLY A 18 -20.65 -5.83 11.06
C GLY A 18 -19.88 -6.97 10.44
N VAL A 19 -18.66 -6.67 10.03
CA VAL A 19 -17.69 -7.66 9.56
C VAL A 19 -16.83 -8.11 10.73
N ARG A 20 -16.73 -9.43 10.93
CA ARG A 20 -15.87 -10.05 11.94
C ARG A 20 -14.44 -10.09 11.42
N VAL A 21 -13.52 -9.45 12.10
CA VAL A 21 -12.10 -9.43 11.72
C VAL A 21 -11.21 -9.88 12.89
N LYS A 22 -10.15 -10.61 12.59
CA LYS A 22 -9.12 -10.93 13.58
C LYS A 22 -8.38 -9.66 14.01
N ILE A 23 -8.08 -9.52 15.30
CA ILE A 23 -7.34 -8.37 15.82
C ILE A 23 -5.89 -8.43 15.38
N LYS A 24 -5.29 -9.63 15.42
CA LYS A 24 -3.97 -9.93 14.85
C LYS A 24 -4.03 -11.22 14.06
N LYS A 25 -3.11 -11.40 13.11
CA LYS A 25 -3.06 -12.56 12.20
C LYS A 25 -3.06 -13.91 12.95
N ASN A 26 -2.47 -13.96 14.14
CA ASN A 26 -2.30 -15.18 14.96
C ASN A 26 -3.19 -15.23 16.21
N ASP A 27 -4.08 -14.26 16.41
CA ASP A 27 -4.97 -14.23 17.56
C ASP A 27 -6.26 -15.02 17.29
N GLU A 28 -6.78 -15.69 18.32
CA GLU A 28 -8.13 -16.24 18.33
C GLU A 28 -9.18 -15.14 18.61
N GLU A 29 -8.74 -13.94 18.99
CA GLU A 29 -9.59 -12.82 19.26
C GLU A 29 -10.08 -12.12 18.00
N TYR A 30 -11.38 -11.81 18.01
CA TYR A 30 -12.06 -11.13 16.91
C TYR A 30 -12.70 -9.84 17.41
N LYS A 31 -12.70 -8.84 16.54
CA LYS A 31 -13.53 -7.65 16.70
C LYS A 31 -14.54 -7.55 15.57
N TYR A 32 -15.65 -6.86 15.82
CA TYR A 32 -16.59 -6.51 14.79
C TYR A 32 -16.32 -5.09 14.30
N ILE A 33 -16.30 -4.91 13.01
CA ILE A 33 -16.31 -3.59 12.38
C ILE A 33 -17.74 -3.33 11.95
N SER A 34 -18.35 -2.33 12.55
CA SER A 34 -19.72 -1.93 12.24
C SER A 34 -19.80 -1.45 10.78
N ILE A 35 -20.85 -1.92 10.09
CA ILE A 35 -21.26 -1.45 8.77
C ILE A 35 -22.46 -0.55 9.01
N SER A 36 -22.23 0.76 9.00
CA SER A 36 -23.30 1.72 9.29
C SER A 36 -23.43 2.75 8.20
N GLN A 37 -24.66 3.01 7.80
CA GLN A 37 -24.97 4.09 6.85
C GLN A 37 -24.61 5.47 7.41
N THR A 38 -24.48 5.61 8.72
CA THR A 38 -24.03 6.85 9.39
C THR A 38 -22.51 7.00 9.40
N GLU A 39 -21.76 5.91 9.27
CA GLU A 39 -20.27 5.90 9.25
C GLU A 39 -19.69 6.00 7.83
N LYS A 40 -20.36 6.74 6.95
CA LYS A 40 -19.92 7.01 5.57
C LYS A 40 -19.23 8.37 5.42
N VAL A 41 -19.06 9.09 6.50
CA VAL A 41 -18.40 10.40 6.48
C VAL A 41 -16.90 10.21 6.30
N ILE A 42 -16.34 10.88 5.31
CA ILE A 42 -14.89 10.92 5.07
C ILE A 42 -14.35 12.32 5.31
N ARG A 43 -13.10 12.38 5.77
CA ARG A 43 -12.34 13.61 5.97
C ARG A 43 -10.97 13.49 5.33
N ARG A 44 -10.44 14.59 4.82
CA ARG A 44 -9.04 14.66 4.39
C ARG A 44 -8.15 14.92 5.61
N ILE A 45 -7.04 14.20 5.68
CA ILE A 45 -6.00 14.39 6.70
C ILE A 45 -4.74 14.85 5.99
N PHE A 46 -4.27 16.01 6.37
CA PHE A 46 -3.06 16.62 5.86
C PHE A 46 -1.91 16.43 6.85
N ASN A 47 -0.69 16.42 6.35
CA ASN A 47 0.52 16.21 7.13
C ASN A 47 1.29 17.52 7.30
N ASN A 48 2.25 17.56 8.24
CA ASN A 48 3.20 18.66 8.41
C ASN A 48 2.56 20.04 8.58
N ASN A 49 1.33 20.13 9.08
CA ASN A 49 0.54 21.35 9.16
C ASN A 49 0.42 22.13 7.82
N SER A 50 0.49 21.42 6.70
CA SER A 50 0.42 21.96 5.34
C SER A 50 -0.78 21.39 4.60
N TRP A 51 -1.52 22.24 3.87
CA TRP A 51 -2.58 21.82 2.97
C TRP A 51 -2.05 21.15 1.68
N GLU A 52 -0.76 21.24 1.42
CA GLU A 52 -0.09 20.67 0.24
C GLU A 52 0.43 19.27 0.49
N ASP A 53 0.59 18.88 1.77
CA ASP A 53 1.14 17.59 2.16
C ASP A 53 0.07 16.58 2.60
N GLY A 54 0.06 15.41 1.99
CA GLY A 54 -0.87 14.34 2.32
C GLY A 54 -2.24 14.53 1.69
N GLY A 55 -3.28 14.73 2.51
CA GLY A 55 -4.66 14.93 2.04
C GLY A 55 -5.39 13.65 1.65
N ARG A 56 -5.01 12.51 2.23
CA ARG A 56 -5.73 11.26 2.06
C ARG A 56 -7.10 11.32 2.74
N PHE A 57 -8.07 10.63 2.16
CA PHE A 57 -9.40 10.50 2.73
C PHE A 57 -9.46 9.35 3.75
N TYR A 58 -10.02 9.62 4.92
CA TYR A 58 -10.22 8.68 6.01
C TYR A 58 -11.63 8.80 6.59
N GLY A 59 -12.14 7.70 7.16
CA GLY A 59 -13.33 7.69 7.99
C GLY A 59 -14.43 6.73 7.55
N GLY A 60 -14.54 6.38 6.28
CA GLY A 60 -15.53 5.42 5.82
C GLY A 60 -15.30 4.01 6.40
N TRP A 61 -16.37 3.32 6.82
CA TRP A 61 -16.27 1.98 7.40
C TRP A 61 -15.58 0.98 6.46
N TRP A 62 -15.70 1.11 5.13
CA TRP A 62 -15.05 0.26 4.13
C TRP A 62 -13.52 0.29 4.16
N GLN A 63 -12.93 1.33 4.73
CA GLN A 63 -11.47 1.43 4.90
C GLN A 63 -10.95 0.58 6.06
N ARG A 64 -11.83 0.17 6.98
CA ARG A 64 -11.49 -0.59 8.19
C ARG A 64 -11.63 -2.09 8.02
N ILE A 65 -12.34 -2.54 7.00
CA ILE A 65 -12.54 -3.96 6.73
C ILE A 65 -11.37 -4.55 5.93
N PRO A 66 -11.10 -5.86 6.08
CA PRO A 66 -10.06 -6.55 5.32
C PRO A 66 -10.28 -6.47 3.80
N SER A 67 -9.21 -6.53 3.02
CA SER A 67 -9.28 -6.43 1.55
C SER A 67 -10.14 -7.53 0.92
N HIS A 68 -10.09 -8.76 1.45
CA HIS A 68 -10.90 -9.87 0.96
C HIS A 68 -12.40 -9.69 1.21
N GLU A 69 -12.78 -8.83 2.15
CA GLU A 69 -14.19 -8.49 2.38
C GLU A 69 -14.67 -7.33 1.49
N ARG A 70 -13.74 -6.42 1.08
CA ARG A 70 -14.10 -5.27 0.24
C ARG A 70 -14.69 -5.66 -1.11
N GLN A 71 -14.32 -6.82 -1.65
CA GLN A 71 -14.91 -7.35 -2.89
C GLN A 71 -16.43 -7.58 -2.80
N HIS A 72 -16.99 -7.66 -1.59
CA HIS A 72 -18.41 -7.87 -1.33
C HIS A 72 -19.17 -6.56 -1.06
N ILE A 73 -18.54 -5.41 -1.27
CA ILE A 73 -19.21 -4.11 -1.14
C ILE A 73 -20.14 -3.87 -2.33
N TYR A 74 -21.33 -3.38 -2.02
CA TYR A 74 -22.36 -3.01 -2.99
C TYR A 74 -22.70 -1.53 -2.87
N PHE A 75 -22.97 -0.90 -4.00
CA PHE A 75 -23.54 0.44 -4.11
C PHE A 75 -24.93 0.33 -4.72
N PHE A 76 -25.97 0.69 -3.98
CA PHE A 76 -27.37 0.56 -4.43
C PHE A 76 -27.69 -0.83 -5.01
N ASN A 77 -27.30 -1.90 -4.32
CA ASN A 77 -27.44 -3.30 -4.75
C ASN A 77 -26.64 -3.70 -6.01
N MET A 78 -25.75 -2.84 -6.50
CA MET A 78 -24.80 -3.18 -7.57
C MET A 78 -23.44 -3.54 -6.97
N PRO A 79 -22.80 -4.62 -7.44
CA PRO A 79 -21.47 -4.99 -6.96
C PRO A 79 -20.44 -3.90 -7.30
N SER A 80 -19.50 -3.67 -6.38
CA SER A 80 -18.40 -2.77 -6.61
C SER A 80 -17.17 -3.48 -7.18
N SER A 81 -16.28 -2.70 -7.77
CA SER A 81 -14.94 -3.17 -8.15
C SER A 81 -13.90 -2.28 -7.49
N GLU A 82 -12.93 -2.89 -6.81
CA GLU A 82 -11.77 -2.18 -6.28
C GLU A 82 -10.69 -2.09 -7.36
N ILE A 83 -10.32 -0.89 -7.74
CA ILE A 83 -9.27 -0.63 -8.72
C ILE A 83 -8.07 -0.04 -7.99
N ASP A 84 -6.91 -0.68 -8.13
CA ASP A 84 -5.64 -0.20 -7.59
C ASP A 84 -4.63 0.05 -8.71
N TYR A 85 -3.79 1.09 -8.55
CA TYR A 85 -2.75 1.43 -9.49
C TYR A 85 -1.45 0.74 -9.11
N SER A 86 -1.03 -0.23 -9.91
CA SER A 86 0.26 -0.89 -9.70
C SER A 86 1.42 0.08 -9.98
N GLY A 87 2.26 0.29 -8.96
CA GLY A 87 3.47 1.10 -9.11
C GLY A 87 3.24 2.59 -9.34
N LEU A 88 2.11 3.14 -8.87
CA LEU A 88 1.68 4.52 -9.14
C LEU A 88 2.79 5.56 -8.97
N HIS A 89 3.47 5.58 -7.82
CA HIS A 89 4.50 6.58 -7.54
C HIS A 89 5.64 6.55 -8.57
N ILE A 90 6.10 5.36 -8.93
CA ILE A 90 7.18 5.19 -9.91
C ILE A 90 6.72 5.59 -11.30
N LYS A 91 5.52 5.18 -11.69
CA LYS A 91 4.95 5.58 -12.99
C LYS A 91 4.76 7.10 -13.09
N LEU A 92 4.32 7.75 -12.01
CA LEU A 92 4.23 9.23 -11.97
C LEU A 92 5.61 9.90 -12.12
N LEU A 93 6.65 9.37 -11.48
CA LEU A 93 8.01 9.88 -11.68
C LEU A 93 8.47 9.74 -13.14
N TYR A 94 8.21 8.61 -13.77
CA TYR A 94 8.51 8.44 -15.20
C TYR A 94 7.74 9.42 -16.09
N LEU A 95 6.46 9.66 -15.79
CA LEU A 95 5.63 10.64 -16.52
C LEU A 95 6.16 12.07 -16.39
N GLN A 96 6.78 12.45 -15.26
CA GLN A 96 7.43 13.76 -15.12
C GLN A 96 8.59 13.95 -16.10
N TYR A 97 9.23 12.87 -16.54
CA TYR A 97 10.25 12.86 -17.60
C TYR A 97 9.66 12.59 -19.00
N GLY A 98 8.34 12.66 -19.16
CA GLY A 98 7.65 12.42 -20.43
C GLY A 98 7.61 10.97 -20.89
N HIS A 99 7.88 10.01 -19.98
CA HIS A 99 7.92 8.58 -20.29
C HIS A 99 6.75 7.84 -19.65
N ASP A 100 5.96 7.12 -20.45
CA ASP A 100 4.85 6.28 -19.96
C ASP A 100 5.36 4.84 -19.76
N LEU A 101 5.75 4.51 -18.53
CA LEU A 101 6.24 3.19 -18.15
C LEU A 101 5.11 2.16 -18.18
N LYS A 102 5.11 1.26 -19.15
CA LYS A 102 4.10 0.20 -19.32
C LYS A 102 4.41 -1.03 -18.48
N GLU A 103 5.68 -1.33 -18.29
CA GLU A 103 6.15 -2.49 -17.55
C GLU A 103 5.89 -2.37 -16.05
N ASP A 104 5.97 -3.50 -15.34
CA ASP A 104 5.95 -3.52 -13.89
C ASP A 104 7.27 -2.94 -13.34
N PRO A 105 7.24 -1.80 -12.63
CA PRO A 105 8.45 -1.16 -12.12
C PRO A 105 9.25 -1.99 -11.12
N TYR A 106 8.67 -3.05 -10.61
CA TYR A 106 9.30 -3.91 -9.60
C TYR A 106 9.98 -5.14 -10.19
N THR A 107 9.97 -5.29 -11.52
CA THR A 107 10.69 -6.35 -12.24
C THR A 107 12.11 -5.88 -12.57
N ILE A 108 13.07 -6.21 -11.70
CA ILE A 108 14.46 -5.75 -11.83
C ILE A 108 15.34 -6.86 -12.41
N PRO A 109 16.02 -6.64 -13.56
CA PRO A 109 16.97 -7.59 -14.11
C PRO A 109 18.08 -7.95 -13.13
N GLY A 110 18.42 -9.24 -13.03
CA GLY A 110 19.42 -9.74 -12.08
C GLY A 110 18.90 -10.01 -10.67
N ILE A 111 17.61 -9.76 -10.41
CA ILE A 111 16.94 -10.19 -9.18
C ILE A 111 15.91 -11.25 -9.55
N GLU A 112 15.96 -12.39 -8.85
CA GLU A 112 14.98 -13.46 -9.05
C GLU A 112 13.56 -12.96 -8.83
N GLN A 113 12.65 -13.32 -9.74
CA GLN A 113 11.24 -12.93 -9.67
C GLN A 113 10.49 -13.86 -8.72
N SER A 114 10.44 -13.45 -7.45
CA SER A 114 9.64 -14.10 -6.41
C SER A 114 8.76 -13.06 -5.71
N GLU A 115 7.70 -13.51 -5.07
CA GLU A 115 6.82 -12.61 -4.29
C GLU A 115 7.60 -11.85 -3.21
N MET A 116 8.51 -12.53 -2.51
CA MET A 116 9.31 -11.92 -1.46
C MET A 116 10.30 -10.90 -2.02
N ASN A 117 11.00 -11.20 -3.12
CA ASN A 117 11.90 -10.25 -3.76
C ASN A 117 11.12 -9.04 -4.31
N ARG A 118 9.94 -9.25 -4.90
CA ARG A 118 9.06 -8.16 -5.34
C ARG A 118 8.64 -7.28 -4.17
N ARG A 119 8.31 -7.85 -3.02
CA ARG A 119 7.98 -7.12 -1.79
C ARG A 119 9.16 -6.28 -1.29
N ILE A 120 10.38 -6.84 -1.31
CA ILE A 120 11.62 -6.14 -0.96
C ILE A 120 11.88 -4.98 -1.91
N ILE A 121 11.75 -5.19 -3.22
CA ILE A 121 11.95 -4.14 -4.23
C ILE A 121 10.96 -2.99 -4.01
N LYS A 122 9.68 -3.29 -3.79
CA LYS A 122 8.67 -2.28 -3.44
C LYS A 122 9.07 -1.46 -2.22
N LEU A 123 9.52 -2.14 -1.17
CA LEU A 123 9.97 -1.50 0.07
C LEU A 123 11.19 -0.61 -0.17
N CYS A 124 12.18 -1.11 -0.92
CA CYS A 124 13.36 -0.33 -1.31
C CYS A 124 12.97 0.92 -2.09
N MET A 125 12.18 0.78 -3.15
CA MET A 125 11.81 1.90 -4.01
C MET A 125 10.99 2.95 -3.26
N LEU A 126 10.03 2.52 -2.42
CA LEU A 126 9.24 3.45 -1.61
C LEU A 126 10.11 4.29 -0.68
N ASN A 127 11.05 3.64 0.01
CA ASN A 127 11.93 4.35 0.94
C ASN A 127 12.96 5.22 0.22
N LEU A 128 13.51 4.77 -0.91
CA LEU A 128 14.46 5.55 -1.71
C LEU A 128 13.83 6.86 -2.24
N VAL A 129 12.57 6.79 -2.70
CA VAL A 129 11.86 7.99 -3.22
C VAL A 129 11.49 8.97 -2.12
N ASN A 130 11.22 8.50 -0.89
CA ASN A 130 10.70 9.36 0.18
C ASN A 130 11.78 9.81 1.19
N ALA A 131 12.96 9.23 1.18
CA ALA A 131 14.03 9.61 2.11
C ALA A 131 14.83 10.80 1.58
N LYS A 132 15.47 11.55 2.50
CA LYS A 132 16.35 12.65 2.12
C LYS A 132 17.67 12.18 1.48
N ASP A 133 18.10 10.99 1.82
CA ASP A 133 19.32 10.36 1.29
C ASP A 133 19.23 8.82 1.39
N GLU A 134 20.12 8.17 0.66
CA GLU A 134 20.18 6.71 0.58
C GLU A 134 20.45 6.03 1.94
N ASN A 135 21.25 6.66 2.83
CA ASN A 135 21.54 6.06 4.13
C ASN A 135 20.30 6.04 5.03
N LEU A 136 19.52 7.11 5.01
CA LEU A 136 18.23 7.15 5.72
C LEU A 136 17.24 6.15 5.13
N ALA A 137 17.18 6.04 3.80
CA ALA A 137 16.37 5.03 3.13
C ALA A 137 16.75 3.61 3.60
N LEU A 138 18.04 3.26 3.56
CA LEU A 138 18.52 1.94 3.98
C LEU A 138 18.24 1.63 5.46
N LYS A 139 18.34 2.63 6.34
CA LYS A 139 17.95 2.48 7.75
C LYS A 139 16.45 2.21 7.91
N ALA A 140 15.62 2.96 7.20
CA ALA A 140 14.16 2.77 7.23
C ALA A 140 13.78 1.38 6.72
N ILE A 141 14.34 0.95 5.60
CA ILE A 141 14.13 -0.39 5.03
C ILE A 141 14.56 -1.48 6.04
N GLN A 142 15.74 -1.33 6.66
CA GLN A 142 16.20 -2.30 7.64
C GLN A 142 15.27 -2.39 8.85
N ASN A 143 14.75 -1.26 9.33
CA ASN A 143 13.80 -1.25 10.42
C ASN A 143 12.50 -1.98 10.04
N GLU A 144 11.94 -1.70 8.86
CA GLU A 144 10.74 -2.38 8.41
C GLU A 144 10.93 -3.89 8.26
N ILE A 145 12.10 -4.33 7.74
CA ILE A 145 12.45 -5.76 7.69
C ILE A 145 12.52 -6.38 9.08
N ASN A 146 13.10 -5.68 10.05
CA ASN A 146 13.23 -6.19 11.42
C ASN A 146 11.87 -6.32 12.13
N PHE A 147 10.89 -5.50 11.77
CA PHE A 147 9.53 -5.57 12.32
C PHE A 147 8.64 -6.60 11.62
N ASP A 148 9.00 -7.04 10.42
CA ASP A 148 8.25 -8.01 9.63
C ASP A 148 8.92 -9.39 9.71
N ALA A 149 8.33 -10.30 10.47
CA ALA A 149 8.90 -11.63 10.72
C ALA A 149 9.17 -12.40 9.43
N ASP A 150 8.25 -12.36 8.46
CA ASP A 150 8.39 -13.09 7.20
C ASP A 150 9.57 -12.55 6.37
N LEU A 151 9.72 -11.21 6.31
CA LEU A 151 10.84 -10.56 5.64
C LEU A 151 12.15 -10.81 6.37
N TYR A 152 12.17 -10.70 7.68
CA TYR A 152 13.36 -10.93 8.50
C TYR A 152 13.90 -12.36 8.30
N ASP A 153 13.05 -13.36 8.39
CA ASP A 153 13.43 -14.76 8.20
C ASP A 153 13.91 -15.02 6.77
N TYR A 154 13.23 -14.45 5.78
CA TYR A 154 13.65 -14.55 4.39
C TYR A 154 15.04 -13.93 4.15
N PHE A 155 15.30 -12.74 4.68
CA PHE A 155 16.60 -12.08 4.59
C PHE A 155 17.71 -12.90 5.25
N LYS A 156 17.46 -13.42 6.44
CA LYS A 156 18.41 -14.21 7.20
C LYS A 156 18.73 -15.55 6.51
N LYS A 157 17.70 -16.26 6.06
CA LYS A 157 17.81 -17.54 5.36
C LYS A 157 18.60 -17.40 4.06
N ASN A 158 18.32 -16.37 3.26
CA ASN A 158 18.93 -16.16 1.95
C ASN A 158 20.19 -15.29 1.99
N LYS A 159 20.64 -14.87 3.17
CA LYS A 159 21.83 -14.00 3.38
C LYS A 159 21.79 -12.74 2.51
N ILE A 160 20.60 -12.15 2.35
CA ILE A 160 20.37 -10.98 1.49
C ILE A 160 21.04 -9.75 2.11
N LYS A 161 21.70 -8.96 1.26
CA LYS A 161 22.28 -7.67 1.64
C LYS A 161 21.56 -6.56 0.88
N LEU A 162 20.90 -5.66 1.58
CA LEU A 162 20.17 -4.52 0.97
C LEU A 162 21.03 -3.72 0.00
N LYS A 163 22.29 -3.50 0.34
CA LYS A 163 23.26 -2.80 -0.53
C LYS A 163 23.45 -3.43 -1.91
N LYS A 164 22.99 -4.66 -2.15
CA LYS A 164 22.99 -5.28 -3.48
C LYS A 164 21.76 -4.89 -4.31
N PHE A 165 20.63 -4.58 -3.68
CA PHE A 165 19.41 -4.22 -4.38
C PHE A 165 19.44 -2.78 -4.90
N THR A 166 19.90 -1.84 -4.10
CA THR A 166 19.89 -0.41 -4.44
C THR A 166 20.59 -0.08 -5.77
N PRO A 167 21.82 -0.58 -6.03
CA PRO A 167 22.48 -0.29 -7.31
C PRO A 167 21.74 -0.90 -8.52
N LEU A 168 21.15 -2.08 -8.36
CA LEU A 168 20.38 -2.73 -9.44
C LEU A 168 19.11 -1.94 -9.74
N ILE A 169 18.40 -1.48 -8.70
CA ILE A 169 17.22 -0.63 -8.85
C ILE A 169 17.59 0.67 -9.55
N LYS A 170 18.62 1.39 -9.09
CA LYS A 170 19.06 2.65 -9.69
C LYS A 170 19.51 2.48 -11.13
N LYS A 171 20.22 1.39 -11.44
CA LYS A 171 20.63 1.07 -12.81
C LYS A 171 19.46 0.77 -13.73
N HIS A 172 18.45 0.03 -13.24
CA HIS A 172 17.26 -0.29 -14.03
C HIS A 172 16.39 0.95 -14.26
N HIS A 173 16.28 1.80 -13.25
CA HIS A 173 15.51 3.04 -13.29
C HIS A 173 16.39 4.28 -13.52
N GLU A 174 17.33 4.19 -14.46
CA GLU A 174 18.31 5.25 -14.78
C GLU A 174 17.66 6.62 -14.99
N LEU A 175 16.49 6.65 -15.65
CA LEU A 175 15.75 7.87 -15.97
C LEU A 175 15.34 8.66 -14.70
N ILE A 176 14.97 7.96 -13.64
CA ILE A 176 14.49 8.55 -12.38
C ILE A 176 15.49 8.37 -11.22
N LYS A 177 16.72 7.96 -11.48
CA LYS A 177 17.71 7.67 -10.43
C LYS A 177 17.98 8.82 -9.47
N ASN A 178 17.81 10.06 -9.92
CA ASN A 178 18.00 11.27 -9.10
C ASN A 178 16.80 11.54 -8.18
N SER A 179 15.73 10.77 -8.30
CA SER A 179 14.58 10.79 -7.38
C SER A 179 14.70 9.76 -6.26
N PHE A 180 15.82 9.03 -6.20
CA PHE A 180 16.13 8.01 -5.19
C PHE A 180 17.11 8.49 -4.16
#